data_02860d97dcbef4c66c5f2f96610c23e7
#
_entry.id   02860d97dcbef4c66c5f2f96610c23e7
#
_cell.length_a   1.000
_cell.length_b   1.000
_cell.length_c   1.000
_cell.angle_alpha   90.00
_cell.angle_beta   90.00
_cell.angle_gamma   90.00
#
_symmetry.space_group_name_H-M   'P 1'
#
loop_
_entity.id
_entity.type
_entity.pdbx_description
1 polymer ?
#
loop_
_entity_poly.entity_id
_entity_poly.type
_entity_poly.pdbx_seq_one_letter_code
_entity_poly.pdbx_strand_id
1 'polypeptide(L)'
;MVAAVAVLLVAVGAVTAAVVGSSPAIDTQSRFVQGTPEADAADVAVGLDTTLYLPTLTPAPAVLLAHGFGGSKTDLDSEARSLAEHGYVVLAYTARGFGRSGGLIHLDAPSYEVADASKLISYLTTLPQVRKDAAGDPRVGVAGSSYGGGLALLLSAYDKRVDAVAADITWNDLSEALFPNAAGAQPGVFKKLWAGQLFASAAGRSAAQNTGGACGRFAEDLCAAYQQAASTGEPDAAILSLLNASSPAAVLNRITAPTLLSQGEQDSLFTLGQADVNARGIAANGTPLKVVWRSGGHDGETSTPDLVQQLEGWFDPVLLERGKADASFDVTVPGSGISSATGRTVSESLNVDRGYTTGRTQLVGVTGPAQTINA
;
A
#
# COMPACT_ATOMS: atom_id res chain seq x y z
N MET A 1 -83.83 9.62 -30.80
CA MET A 1 -82.94 8.48 -30.67
C MET A 1 -81.58 8.89 -31.11
N VAL A 2 -80.70 9.14 -30.15
CA VAL A 2 -79.28 9.52 -30.39
C VAL A 2 -78.45 8.36 -29.81
N ALA A 3 -77.73 7.68 -30.70
CA ALA A 3 -76.85 6.58 -30.34
C ALA A 3 -75.49 7.17 -29.92
N ALA A 4 -75.08 6.92 -28.71
CA ALA A 4 -73.77 7.24 -28.24
C ALA A 4 -72.80 6.12 -28.57
N VAL A 5 -71.72 6.44 -29.33
CA VAL A 5 -70.61 5.52 -29.63
C VAL A 5 -69.58 5.79 -28.55
N ALA A 6 -69.30 4.79 -27.69
CA ALA A 6 -68.22 4.81 -26.74
C ALA A 6 -66.94 4.28 -27.42
N VAL A 7 -65.92 5.14 -27.49
CA VAL A 7 -64.58 4.77 -27.96
C VAL A 7 -63.75 4.33 -26.74
N LEU A 8 -63.37 3.06 -26.73
CA LEU A 8 -62.51 2.47 -25.72
C LEU A 8 -61.04 2.70 -26.14
N LEU A 9 -60.34 3.60 -25.49
CA LEU A 9 -58.88 3.76 -25.63
C LEU A 9 -58.19 2.75 -24.73
N VAL A 10 -57.58 1.73 -25.31
CA VAL A 10 -56.68 0.82 -24.62
C VAL A 10 -55.29 1.45 -24.62
N ALA A 11 -54.84 1.95 -23.47
CA ALA A 11 -53.46 2.40 -23.26
C ALA A 11 -52.59 1.16 -23.02
N VAL A 12 -51.75 0.78 -23.99
CA VAL A 12 -50.70 -0.21 -23.80
C VAL A 12 -49.53 0.49 -23.13
N GLY A 13 -49.44 0.33 -21.81
CA GLY A 13 -48.26 0.75 -21.05
C GLY A 13 -47.14 -0.27 -21.26
N ALA A 14 -46.09 0.10 -21.97
CA ALA A 14 -44.84 -0.68 -22.02
C ALA A 14 -44.12 -0.52 -20.70
N VAL A 15 -44.17 -1.55 -19.87
CA VAL A 15 -43.30 -1.67 -18.66
C VAL A 15 -41.94 -2.07 -19.15
N THR A 16 -41.02 -1.13 -19.30
CA THR A 16 -39.58 -1.41 -19.42
C THR A 16 -39.08 -1.83 -18.04
N ALA A 17 -39.01 -3.13 -17.78
CA ALA A 17 -38.25 -3.66 -16.66
C ALA A 17 -36.78 -3.35 -16.90
N ALA A 18 -36.24 -2.37 -16.17
CA ALA A 18 -34.80 -2.22 -16.06
C ALA A 18 -34.27 -3.48 -15.40
N VAL A 19 -33.60 -4.34 -16.16
CA VAL A 19 -32.79 -5.41 -15.63
C VAL A 19 -31.62 -4.73 -14.92
N VAL A 20 -31.76 -4.54 -13.61
CA VAL A 20 -30.61 -4.24 -12.76
C VAL A 20 -29.78 -5.52 -12.79
N GLY A 21 -28.83 -5.59 -13.69
CA GLY A 21 -27.83 -6.66 -13.73
C GLY A 21 -27.06 -6.60 -12.42
N SER A 22 -27.28 -7.54 -11.52
CA SER A 22 -26.35 -7.76 -10.42
C SER A 22 -25.01 -8.12 -11.05
N SER A 23 -23.96 -7.35 -10.77
CA SER A 23 -22.60 -7.74 -11.13
C SER A 23 -22.37 -9.18 -10.66
N PRO A 24 -21.78 -10.05 -11.49
CA PRO A 24 -21.52 -11.42 -11.08
C PRO A 24 -20.69 -11.40 -9.80
N ALA A 25 -21.08 -12.18 -8.81
CA ALA A 25 -20.37 -12.27 -7.55
C ALA A 25 -18.93 -12.72 -7.83
N ILE A 26 -17.95 -11.97 -7.32
CA ILE A 26 -16.53 -12.33 -7.39
C ILE A 26 -16.32 -13.65 -6.63
N ASP A 27 -15.73 -14.65 -7.30
CA ASP A 27 -15.33 -15.91 -6.65
C ASP A 27 -14.17 -15.65 -5.69
N THR A 28 -14.30 -16.13 -4.46
CA THR A 28 -13.29 -15.93 -3.42
C THR A 28 -12.87 -17.24 -2.80
N GLN A 29 -11.56 -17.43 -2.65
CA GLN A 29 -10.98 -18.66 -2.10
C GLN A 29 -10.01 -18.34 -0.98
N SER A 30 -10.35 -18.69 0.25
CA SER A 30 -9.48 -18.52 1.42
C SER A 30 -8.65 -19.78 1.66
N ARG A 31 -7.35 -19.60 1.96
CA ARG A 31 -6.43 -20.67 2.33
C ARG A 31 -5.24 -20.14 3.10
N PHE A 32 -4.49 -21.07 3.67
CA PHE A 32 -3.15 -20.76 4.17
C PHE A 32 -2.11 -21.07 3.10
N VAL A 33 -1.22 -20.13 2.83
CA VAL A 33 -0.02 -20.31 1.99
C VAL A 33 1.19 -20.37 2.91
N GLN A 34 2.14 -21.25 2.59
CA GLN A 34 3.33 -21.42 3.42
C GLN A 34 4.32 -20.27 3.22
N GLY A 35 4.59 -19.55 4.29
CA GLY A 35 5.61 -18.51 4.40
C GLY A 35 6.97 -19.07 4.82
N THR A 36 7.82 -18.16 5.26
CA THR A 36 9.19 -18.45 5.69
C THR A 36 9.18 -18.90 7.16
N PRO A 37 9.88 -19.97 7.51
CA PRO A 37 10.04 -20.38 8.91
C PRO A 37 10.68 -19.31 9.78
N GLU A 38 10.44 -19.38 11.08
CA GLU A 38 11.25 -18.63 12.06
C GLU A 38 12.66 -19.26 12.18
N ALA A 39 13.65 -18.44 12.56
CA ALA A 39 15.03 -18.92 12.61
C ALA A 39 15.25 -20.06 13.62
N ASP A 40 14.52 -20.04 14.73
CA ASP A 40 14.56 -21.04 15.80
C ASP A 40 13.66 -22.27 15.53
N ALA A 41 12.84 -22.21 14.47
CA ALA A 41 11.90 -23.25 14.06
C ALA A 41 11.96 -23.51 12.56
N ALA A 42 13.17 -23.68 12.02
CA ALA A 42 13.45 -23.75 10.58
C ALA A 42 12.64 -24.83 9.81
N ASP A 43 12.22 -25.88 10.49
CA ASP A 43 11.43 -26.98 9.89
C ASP A 43 9.91 -26.69 9.90
N VAL A 44 9.47 -25.58 10.50
CA VAL A 44 8.05 -25.23 10.66
C VAL A 44 7.71 -24.03 9.80
N ALA A 45 7.05 -24.26 8.67
CA ALA A 45 6.61 -23.17 7.82
C ALA A 45 5.50 -22.32 8.51
N VAL A 46 5.61 -21.01 8.36
CA VAL A 46 4.61 -20.05 8.84
C VAL A 46 3.40 -20.07 7.90
N GLY A 47 2.20 -20.34 8.41
CA GLY A 47 0.98 -20.27 7.62
C GLY A 47 0.52 -18.82 7.45
N LEU A 48 0.47 -18.34 6.21
CA LEU A 48 -0.06 -17.01 5.87
C LEU A 48 -1.52 -17.12 5.46
N ASP A 49 -2.42 -16.47 6.19
CA ASP A 49 -3.86 -16.47 5.90
C ASP A 49 -4.17 -15.57 4.71
N THR A 50 -4.58 -16.17 3.59
CA THR A 50 -4.83 -15.48 2.32
C THR A 50 -6.27 -15.59 1.86
N THR A 51 -6.70 -14.65 1.01
CA THR A 51 -7.92 -14.75 0.19
C THR A 51 -7.58 -14.37 -1.24
N LEU A 52 -7.88 -15.28 -2.17
CA LEU A 52 -7.79 -15.07 -3.59
C LEU A 52 -9.16 -14.61 -4.11
N TYR A 53 -9.19 -13.54 -4.89
CA TYR A 53 -10.35 -12.99 -5.58
C TYR A 53 -10.15 -13.17 -7.07
N LEU A 54 -11.11 -13.77 -7.74
CA LEU A 54 -11.00 -14.12 -9.16
C LEU A 54 -11.90 -13.25 -10.01
N PRO A 55 -11.37 -12.58 -11.05
CA PRO A 55 -12.16 -11.87 -12.02
C PRO A 55 -12.97 -12.85 -12.90
N THR A 56 -13.98 -12.34 -13.60
CA THR A 56 -14.80 -13.15 -14.52
C THR A 56 -13.99 -13.78 -15.64
N LEU A 57 -12.94 -13.08 -16.12
CA LEU A 57 -12.09 -13.53 -17.22
C LEU A 57 -10.69 -13.88 -16.70
N THR A 58 -10.26 -15.11 -16.96
CA THR A 58 -8.92 -15.60 -16.64
C THR A 58 -8.31 -16.34 -17.84
N PRO A 59 -6.98 -16.40 -18.01
CA PRO A 59 -5.96 -15.88 -17.08
C PRO A 59 -5.86 -14.35 -17.14
N ALA A 60 -5.66 -13.73 -15.96
CA ALA A 60 -5.51 -12.29 -15.79
C ALA A 60 -4.24 -11.94 -15.00
N PRO A 61 -3.71 -10.71 -15.13
CA PRO A 61 -2.63 -10.25 -14.26
C PRO A 61 -3.05 -10.28 -12.79
N ALA A 62 -2.07 -10.42 -11.90
CA ALA A 62 -2.33 -10.47 -10.47
C ALA A 62 -2.00 -9.15 -9.78
N VAL A 63 -2.64 -8.91 -8.63
CA VAL A 63 -2.27 -7.88 -7.66
C VAL A 63 -2.14 -8.53 -6.29
N LEU A 64 -0.98 -8.37 -5.66
CA LEU A 64 -0.74 -8.73 -4.27
C LEU A 64 -1.04 -7.50 -3.40
N LEU A 65 -2.01 -7.62 -2.49
CA LEU A 65 -2.40 -6.56 -1.56
C LEU A 65 -1.86 -6.82 -0.16
N ALA A 66 -1.16 -5.83 0.40
CA ALA A 66 -0.58 -5.83 1.73
C ALA A 66 -1.26 -4.79 2.63
N HIS A 67 -1.71 -5.22 3.82
CA HIS A 67 -2.41 -4.35 4.78
C HIS A 67 -1.45 -3.47 5.60
N GLY A 68 -1.97 -2.39 6.18
CA GLY A 68 -1.26 -1.55 7.14
C GLY A 68 -1.03 -2.27 8.49
N PHE A 69 -0.12 -1.73 9.30
CA PHE A 69 0.26 -2.33 10.59
C PHE A 69 -0.96 -2.56 11.50
N GLY A 70 -1.05 -3.75 12.09
CA GLY A 70 -2.19 -4.15 12.93
C GLY A 70 -3.44 -4.58 12.16
N GLY A 71 -3.43 -4.50 10.84
CA GLY A 71 -4.51 -4.93 9.97
C GLY A 71 -4.52 -6.42 9.66
N SER A 72 -5.29 -6.76 8.64
CA SER A 72 -5.46 -8.13 8.13
C SER A 72 -6.01 -8.09 6.69
N LYS A 73 -6.04 -9.24 6.03
CA LYS A 73 -6.65 -9.37 4.69
C LYS A 73 -8.12 -8.93 4.63
N THR A 74 -8.83 -8.96 5.75
CA THR A 74 -10.25 -8.56 5.79
C THR A 74 -10.44 -7.05 5.64
N ASP A 75 -9.44 -6.27 6.04
CA ASP A 75 -9.47 -4.82 5.89
C ASP A 75 -9.31 -4.41 4.40
N LEU A 76 -8.79 -5.31 3.57
CA LEU A 76 -8.59 -5.16 2.13
C LEU A 76 -9.73 -5.72 1.28
N ASP A 77 -10.79 -6.31 1.87
CA ASP A 77 -11.83 -7.05 1.12
C ASP A 77 -12.52 -6.16 0.06
N SER A 78 -12.86 -4.93 0.42
CA SER A 78 -13.52 -3.99 -0.51
C SER A 78 -12.63 -3.62 -1.70
N GLU A 79 -11.36 -3.30 -1.43
CA GLU A 79 -10.38 -2.96 -2.44
C GLU A 79 -10.08 -4.16 -3.35
N ALA A 80 -9.89 -5.34 -2.75
CA ALA A 80 -9.64 -6.57 -3.49
C ALA A 80 -10.80 -6.96 -4.42
N ARG A 81 -12.05 -6.78 -3.97
CA ARG A 81 -13.23 -7.03 -4.82
C ARG A 81 -13.30 -6.05 -5.98
N SER A 82 -13.09 -4.78 -5.72
CA SER A 82 -13.12 -3.75 -6.76
C SER A 82 -12.07 -4.04 -7.85
N LEU A 83 -10.84 -4.33 -7.46
CA LEU A 83 -9.78 -4.71 -8.41
C LEU A 83 -10.10 -6.01 -9.16
N ALA A 84 -10.74 -6.98 -8.51
CA ALA A 84 -11.15 -8.22 -9.17
C ALA A 84 -12.30 -7.97 -10.17
N GLU A 85 -13.27 -7.10 -9.85
CA GLU A 85 -14.32 -6.66 -10.77
C GLU A 85 -13.74 -5.92 -11.98
N HIS A 86 -12.64 -5.17 -11.76
CA HIS A 86 -11.92 -4.47 -12.82
C HIS A 86 -11.12 -5.41 -13.74
N GLY A 87 -10.79 -6.62 -13.29
CA GLY A 87 -10.18 -7.66 -14.13
C GLY A 87 -8.85 -8.20 -13.66
N TYR A 88 -8.47 -7.98 -12.39
CA TYR A 88 -7.27 -8.55 -11.78
C TYR A 88 -7.57 -9.81 -10.98
N VAL A 89 -6.65 -10.76 -10.97
CA VAL A 89 -6.58 -11.78 -9.93
C VAL A 89 -5.99 -11.09 -8.70
N VAL A 90 -6.71 -11.05 -7.58
CA VAL A 90 -6.20 -10.35 -6.39
C VAL A 90 -5.90 -11.35 -5.29
N LEU A 91 -4.71 -11.26 -4.71
CA LEU A 91 -4.32 -12.02 -3.53
C LEU A 91 -4.14 -11.05 -2.35
N ALA A 92 -5.13 -10.99 -1.46
CA ALA A 92 -5.01 -10.30 -0.20
C ALA A 92 -4.52 -11.29 0.88
N TYR A 93 -3.60 -10.87 1.73
CA TYR A 93 -3.08 -11.73 2.79
C TYR A 93 -2.93 -10.98 4.11
N THR A 94 -2.92 -11.72 5.18
CA THR A 94 -2.57 -11.24 6.51
C THR A 94 -1.08 -11.52 6.73
N ALA A 95 -0.28 -10.50 7.00
CA ALA A 95 1.14 -10.63 7.25
C ALA A 95 1.42 -11.49 8.49
N ARG A 96 2.63 -12.08 8.54
CA ARG A 96 3.07 -12.85 9.72
C ARG A 96 2.92 -12.03 11.00
N GLY A 97 2.65 -12.67 12.09
CA GLY A 97 2.44 -12.00 13.37
C GLY A 97 1.08 -11.32 13.53
N PHE A 98 0.27 -11.18 12.47
CA PHE A 98 -1.05 -10.56 12.53
C PHE A 98 -2.18 -11.56 12.33
N GLY A 99 -3.36 -11.22 12.83
CA GLY A 99 -4.61 -11.95 12.63
C GLY A 99 -4.46 -13.47 12.81
N ARG A 100 -4.86 -14.22 11.78
CA ARG A 100 -4.79 -15.69 11.76
C ARG A 100 -3.48 -16.24 11.20
N SER A 101 -2.62 -15.41 10.63
CA SER A 101 -1.30 -15.83 10.16
C SER A 101 -0.41 -16.26 11.32
N GLY A 102 0.47 -17.21 11.07
CA GLY A 102 1.49 -17.66 11.99
C GLY A 102 2.67 -16.69 12.11
N GLY A 103 3.72 -17.11 12.80
CA GLY A 103 5.00 -16.39 12.92
C GLY A 103 4.97 -15.17 13.83
N LEU A 104 6.10 -14.45 13.81
CA LEU A 104 6.33 -13.24 14.57
C LEU A 104 6.44 -12.01 13.65
N ILE A 105 6.24 -10.81 14.20
CA ILE A 105 6.40 -9.54 13.50
C ILE A 105 7.88 -9.17 13.54
N HIS A 106 8.51 -9.04 12.36
CA HIS A 106 9.89 -8.61 12.15
C HIS A 106 10.01 -7.26 11.46
N LEU A 107 8.91 -6.51 11.36
CA LEU A 107 8.86 -5.16 10.84
C LEU A 107 9.30 -5.03 9.37
N ASP A 108 8.70 -5.81 8.47
CA ASP A 108 9.05 -5.91 7.05
C ASP A 108 10.51 -6.29 6.76
N ALA A 109 11.09 -7.07 7.65
CA ALA A 109 12.46 -7.53 7.45
C ALA A 109 12.60 -8.39 6.18
N PRO A 110 13.70 -8.20 5.40
CA PRO A 110 13.91 -8.92 4.15
C PRO A 110 13.87 -10.45 4.27
N SER A 111 14.35 -10.98 5.38
CA SER A 111 14.41 -12.42 5.63
C SER A 111 13.07 -13.04 6.07
N TYR A 112 12.07 -12.22 6.37
CA TYR A 112 10.79 -12.65 6.92
C TYR A 112 9.60 -12.15 6.10
N GLU A 113 9.08 -10.96 6.33
CA GLU A 113 7.89 -10.44 5.64
C GLU A 113 8.10 -10.31 4.13
N VAL A 114 9.26 -9.80 3.70
CA VAL A 114 9.57 -9.67 2.27
C VAL A 114 9.75 -11.06 1.64
N ALA A 115 10.42 -11.99 2.32
CA ALA A 115 10.55 -13.36 1.86
C ALA A 115 9.19 -14.09 1.81
N ASP A 116 8.28 -13.80 2.74
CA ASP A 116 6.90 -14.31 2.70
C ASP A 116 6.15 -13.79 1.48
N ALA A 117 6.21 -12.49 1.22
CA ALA A 117 5.58 -11.89 0.05
C ALA A 117 6.14 -12.46 -1.27
N SER A 118 7.46 -12.72 -1.34
CA SER A 118 8.08 -13.41 -2.47
C SER A 118 7.55 -14.84 -2.65
N LYS A 119 7.27 -15.56 -1.55
CA LYS A 119 6.61 -16.89 -1.60
C LYS A 119 5.15 -16.78 -2.06
N LEU A 120 4.43 -15.70 -1.71
CA LEU A 120 3.10 -15.44 -2.24
C LEU A 120 3.12 -15.18 -3.75
N ILE A 121 4.12 -14.45 -4.27
CA ILE A 121 4.34 -14.33 -5.72
C ILE A 121 4.61 -15.73 -6.33
N SER A 122 5.43 -16.54 -5.69
CA SER A 122 5.68 -17.91 -6.16
C SER A 122 4.41 -18.77 -6.15
N TYR A 123 3.55 -18.61 -5.15
CA TYR A 123 2.24 -19.25 -5.13
C TYR A 123 1.36 -18.81 -6.31
N LEU A 124 1.33 -17.52 -6.64
CA LEU A 124 0.59 -17.01 -7.81
C LEU A 124 1.02 -17.67 -9.11
N THR A 125 2.30 -18.04 -9.25
CA THR A 125 2.78 -18.76 -10.43
C THR A 125 2.17 -20.15 -10.61
N THR A 126 1.67 -20.75 -9.54
CA THR A 126 1.05 -22.09 -9.59
C THR A 126 -0.40 -22.05 -10.07
N LEU A 127 -1.01 -20.88 -10.09
CA LEU A 127 -2.43 -20.72 -10.41
C LEU A 127 -2.62 -20.61 -11.93
N PRO A 128 -3.50 -21.43 -12.54
CA PRO A 128 -3.83 -21.31 -13.97
C PRO A 128 -4.59 -20.03 -14.30
N GLN A 129 -5.22 -19.41 -13.30
CA GLN A 129 -5.96 -18.15 -13.44
C GLN A 129 -5.05 -16.92 -13.56
N VAL A 130 -3.75 -17.05 -13.21
CA VAL A 130 -2.80 -15.95 -13.27
C VAL A 130 -2.06 -15.93 -14.60
N ARG A 131 -2.07 -14.77 -15.27
CA ARG A 131 -1.24 -14.52 -16.46
C ARG A 131 0.23 -14.55 -16.09
N LYS A 132 1.05 -15.12 -16.95
CA LYS A 132 2.49 -15.28 -16.74
C LYS A 132 3.25 -14.64 -17.88
N ASP A 133 4.35 -13.98 -17.56
CA ASP A 133 5.29 -13.45 -18.55
C ASP A 133 6.31 -14.51 -18.97
N ALA A 134 6.67 -15.38 -18.03
CA ALA A 134 7.52 -16.54 -18.26
C ALA A 134 7.21 -17.70 -17.28
N ALA A 135 7.87 -18.80 -17.43
CA ALA A 135 7.79 -19.91 -16.47
C ALA A 135 8.31 -19.45 -15.09
N GLY A 136 7.45 -19.52 -14.06
CA GLY A 136 7.79 -19.06 -12.71
C GLY A 136 7.69 -17.55 -12.50
N ASP A 137 7.24 -16.80 -13.51
CA ASP A 137 7.15 -15.35 -13.51
C ASP A 137 5.69 -14.90 -13.80
N PRO A 138 4.89 -14.59 -12.76
CA PRO A 138 3.53 -14.12 -12.96
C PRO A 138 3.56 -12.64 -13.30
N ARG A 139 2.65 -12.15 -14.15
CA ARG A 139 2.44 -10.72 -14.30
C ARG A 139 1.74 -10.19 -13.05
N VAL A 140 2.49 -9.45 -12.21
CA VAL A 140 2.03 -9.08 -10.87
C VAL A 140 2.39 -7.66 -10.47
N GLY A 141 1.37 -6.91 -10.00
CA GLY A 141 1.55 -5.68 -9.25
C GLY A 141 1.49 -5.93 -7.75
N VAL A 142 2.11 -5.04 -6.98
CA VAL A 142 2.07 -5.06 -5.52
C VAL A 142 1.57 -3.71 -5.02
N ALA A 143 0.59 -3.72 -4.13
CA ALA A 143 0.06 -2.50 -3.52
C ALA A 143 -0.10 -2.63 -2.01
N GLY A 144 0.05 -1.52 -1.31
CA GLY A 144 -0.23 -1.42 0.11
C GLY A 144 -0.03 -0.02 0.66
N SER A 145 -0.66 0.22 1.81
CA SER A 145 -0.56 1.48 2.54
C SER A 145 0.21 1.28 3.84
N SER A 146 0.95 2.29 4.29
CA SER A 146 1.70 2.28 5.54
C SER A 146 2.68 1.09 5.59
N TYR A 147 2.50 0.16 6.51
CA TYR A 147 3.27 -1.09 6.60
C TYR A 147 3.27 -1.86 5.27
N GLY A 148 2.10 -2.03 4.65
CA GLY A 148 2.00 -2.65 3.33
C GLY A 148 2.68 -1.86 2.22
N GLY A 149 2.78 -0.54 2.35
CA GLY A 149 3.51 0.32 1.41
C GLY A 149 5.02 0.12 1.50
N GLY A 150 5.56 0.04 2.74
CA GLY A 150 6.96 -0.29 2.98
C GLY A 150 7.33 -1.67 2.42
N LEU A 151 6.45 -2.66 2.70
CA LEU A 151 6.61 -3.98 2.12
C LEU A 151 6.62 -3.96 0.58
N ALA A 152 5.71 -3.21 -0.06
CA ALA A 152 5.64 -3.14 -1.52
C ALA A 152 6.94 -2.61 -2.15
N LEU A 153 7.53 -1.56 -1.57
CA LEU A 153 8.82 -1.02 -1.98
C LEU A 153 9.96 -2.03 -1.77
N LEU A 154 10.04 -2.61 -0.58
CA LEU A 154 11.06 -3.60 -0.25
C LEU A 154 10.94 -4.83 -1.15
N LEU A 155 9.73 -5.38 -1.31
CA LEU A 155 9.51 -6.56 -2.15
C LEU A 155 9.99 -6.32 -3.58
N SER A 156 9.68 -5.18 -4.19
CA SER A 156 10.12 -4.87 -5.56
C SER A 156 11.64 -4.72 -5.70
N ALA A 157 12.33 -4.33 -4.60
CA ALA A 157 13.78 -4.28 -4.57
C ALA A 157 14.43 -5.67 -4.51
N TYR A 158 13.77 -6.63 -3.83
CA TYR A 158 14.31 -7.98 -3.60
C TYR A 158 13.78 -9.03 -4.57
N ASP A 159 12.57 -8.86 -5.12
CA ASP A 159 11.96 -9.80 -6.08
C ASP A 159 11.70 -9.11 -7.43
N LYS A 160 12.45 -9.52 -8.44
CA LYS A 160 12.41 -8.91 -9.78
C LYS A 160 11.20 -9.33 -10.63
N ARG A 161 10.35 -10.19 -10.11
CA ARG A 161 9.08 -10.57 -10.74
C ARG A 161 7.97 -9.54 -10.51
N VAL A 162 8.20 -8.52 -9.68
CA VAL A 162 7.25 -7.43 -9.49
C VAL A 162 7.28 -6.51 -10.70
N ASP A 163 6.16 -6.40 -11.42
CA ASP A 163 6.01 -5.59 -12.63
C ASP A 163 5.57 -4.15 -12.36
N ALA A 164 4.84 -3.92 -11.28
CA ALA A 164 4.38 -2.59 -10.88
C ALA A 164 4.20 -2.49 -9.37
N VAL A 165 4.44 -1.29 -8.82
CA VAL A 165 4.33 -0.99 -7.40
C VAL A 165 3.38 0.17 -7.18
N ALA A 166 2.55 0.09 -6.14
CA ALA A 166 1.81 1.21 -5.59
C ALA A 166 2.00 1.24 -4.07
N ALA A 167 2.71 2.25 -3.58
CA ALA A 167 3.01 2.42 -2.16
C ALA A 167 2.38 3.74 -1.66
N ASP A 168 1.50 3.62 -0.67
CA ASP A 168 0.79 4.75 -0.07
C ASP A 168 1.24 4.98 1.36
N ILE A 169 1.37 6.25 1.77
CA ILE A 169 1.71 6.74 3.12
C ILE A 169 2.78 5.91 3.86
N THR A 170 3.94 5.76 3.24
CA THR A 170 4.97 4.88 3.79
C THR A 170 6.33 5.59 4.00
N TRP A 171 7.26 4.87 4.57
CA TRP A 171 8.58 5.40 4.92
C TRP A 171 9.64 5.17 3.84
N ASN A 172 10.70 5.95 3.94
CA ASN A 172 11.99 5.72 3.29
C ASN A 172 12.98 5.10 4.27
N ASP A 173 13.15 5.74 5.42
CA ASP A 173 14.04 5.34 6.50
C ASP A 173 13.28 5.34 7.84
N LEU A 174 13.10 4.14 8.42
CA LEU A 174 12.39 3.99 9.69
C LEU A 174 13.14 4.63 10.87
N SER A 175 14.47 4.68 10.81
CA SER A 175 15.24 5.32 11.87
C SER A 175 14.99 6.83 11.88
N GLU A 176 14.99 7.47 10.71
CA GLU A 176 14.64 8.88 10.58
C GLU A 176 13.15 9.14 10.86
N ALA A 177 12.28 8.25 10.42
CA ALA A 177 10.85 8.38 10.65
C ALA A 177 10.47 8.32 12.13
N LEU A 178 11.10 7.43 12.92
CA LEU A 178 10.80 7.22 14.34
C LEU A 178 11.65 8.09 15.28
N PHE A 179 12.82 8.53 14.84
CA PHE A 179 13.73 9.41 15.58
C PHE A 179 14.10 10.65 14.74
N PRO A 180 13.08 11.45 14.32
CA PRO A 180 13.31 12.55 13.40
C PRO A 180 14.24 13.59 14.01
N ASN A 181 15.22 14.04 13.21
CA ASN A 181 16.12 15.10 13.57
C ASN A 181 16.20 16.16 12.48
N ALA A 182 15.44 17.22 12.64
CA ALA A 182 15.44 18.35 11.69
C ALA A 182 16.75 19.17 11.71
N ALA A 183 17.65 18.94 12.68
CA ALA A 183 18.80 19.82 12.92
C ALA A 183 20.18 19.20 12.65
N GLY A 184 20.29 17.92 12.27
CA GLY A 184 21.61 17.39 12.04
C GLY A 184 21.77 15.86 12.02
N ALA A 185 23.02 15.39 12.08
CA ALA A 185 23.44 14.01 11.81
C ALA A 185 23.20 13.00 12.96
N GLN A 186 22.58 13.40 14.05
CA GLN A 186 22.27 12.51 15.18
C GLN A 186 20.80 12.17 15.19
N PRO A 187 20.41 10.92 15.59
CA PRO A 187 19.02 10.57 15.81
C PRO A 187 18.33 11.58 16.73
N GLY A 188 17.12 11.94 16.39
CA GLY A 188 16.31 12.86 17.20
C GLY A 188 15.47 12.17 18.25
N VAL A 189 14.37 12.81 18.65
CA VAL A 189 13.49 12.33 19.71
C VAL A 189 12.60 11.21 19.21
N PHE A 190 12.50 10.13 19.98
CA PHE A 190 11.63 9.00 19.67
C PHE A 190 10.15 9.39 19.58
N LYS A 191 9.49 9.06 18.47
CA LYS A 191 8.03 9.18 18.30
C LYS A 191 7.28 8.17 19.17
N LYS A 192 7.45 8.27 20.48
CA LYS A 192 6.96 7.30 21.47
C LYS A 192 5.45 7.09 21.39
N LEU A 193 4.67 8.13 21.11
CA LEU A 193 3.23 8.01 20.99
C LEU A 193 2.83 7.10 19.81
N TRP A 194 3.38 7.36 18.63
CA TRP A 194 3.12 6.54 17.44
C TRP A 194 3.61 5.10 17.64
N ALA A 195 4.86 4.92 18.03
CA ALA A 195 5.42 3.58 18.27
C ALA A 195 4.64 2.82 19.35
N GLY A 196 4.20 3.51 20.42
CA GLY A 196 3.39 2.90 21.48
C GLY A 196 2.01 2.46 21.03
N GLN A 197 1.34 3.25 20.17
CA GLN A 197 0.04 2.87 19.59
C GLN A 197 0.18 1.66 18.67
N LEU A 198 1.19 1.64 17.79
CA LEU A 198 1.46 0.52 16.90
C LEU A 198 1.79 -0.75 17.71
N PHE A 199 2.67 -0.63 18.69
CA PHE A 199 3.04 -1.75 19.56
C PHE A 199 1.84 -2.30 20.32
N ALA A 200 1.01 -1.43 20.92
CA ALA A 200 -0.19 -1.83 21.65
C ALA A 200 -1.25 -2.45 20.73
N SER A 201 -1.39 -1.97 19.48
CA SER A 201 -2.36 -2.52 18.53
C SER A 201 -2.05 -3.97 18.15
N ALA A 202 -0.79 -4.30 17.96
CA ALA A 202 -0.34 -5.66 17.66
C ALA A 202 -0.36 -6.56 18.90
N ALA A 203 0.12 -6.06 20.06
CA ALA A 203 0.09 -6.80 21.31
C ALA A 203 -1.35 -7.10 21.80
N GLY A 204 -2.27 -6.14 21.71
CA GLY A 204 -3.65 -6.27 22.14
C GLY A 204 -4.46 -7.31 21.34
N ARG A 205 -4.24 -7.38 20.02
CA ARG A 205 -4.88 -8.38 19.16
C ARG A 205 -4.34 -9.80 19.41
N SER A 206 -3.08 -9.90 19.82
CA SER A 206 -2.42 -11.18 20.16
C SER A 206 -2.86 -11.72 21.53
N ALA A 207 -3.20 -10.86 22.48
CA ALA A 207 -3.70 -11.26 23.79
C ALA A 207 -5.01 -12.07 23.69
N ALA A 208 -5.85 -11.82 22.68
CA ALA A 208 -7.04 -12.61 22.41
C ALA A 208 -6.71 -14.05 21.96
N GLN A 209 -5.50 -14.31 21.49
CA GLN A 209 -5.03 -15.64 21.05
C GLN A 209 -4.13 -16.33 22.09
N ASN A 210 -3.90 -15.71 23.25
CA ASN A 210 -3.19 -16.25 24.41
C ASN A 210 -1.76 -16.78 24.14
N THR A 211 -1.02 -16.18 23.21
CA THR A 211 0.28 -16.70 22.75
C THR A 211 1.48 -15.79 23.00
N GLY A 212 1.38 -14.78 23.87
CA GLY A 212 2.53 -13.92 24.07
C GLY A 212 2.56 -13.22 25.42
N GLY A 213 3.73 -13.17 26.05
CA GLY A 213 4.04 -12.30 27.18
C GLY A 213 3.84 -10.81 26.83
N ALA A 214 4.54 -9.91 27.52
CA ALA A 214 4.46 -8.45 27.32
C ALA A 214 4.72 -7.98 25.88
N CYS A 215 5.35 -8.82 25.04
CA CYS A 215 5.71 -8.52 23.66
C CYS A 215 4.69 -8.98 22.61
N GLY A 216 3.61 -9.66 23.01
CA GLY A 216 2.64 -10.18 22.06
C GLY A 216 3.29 -11.09 21.02
N ARG A 217 3.12 -10.76 19.72
CA ARG A 217 3.68 -11.52 18.60
C ARG A 217 4.84 -10.79 17.89
N PHE A 218 5.48 -9.84 18.56
CA PHE A 218 6.73 -9.27 18.05
C PHE A 218 7.90 -10.24 18.22
N ALA A 219 8.84 -10.22 17.29
CA ALA A 219 10.13 -10.85 17.46
C ALA A 219 10.84 -10.29 18.72
N GLU A 220 11.63 -11.12 19.38
CA GLU A 220 12.20 -10.78 20.69
C GLU A 220 13.12 -9.56 20.60
N ASP A 221 13.93 -9.47 19.56
CA ASP A 221 14.84 -8.34 19.31
C ASP A 221 14.07 -7.04 19.04
N LEU A 222 12.99 -7.10 18.27
CA LEU A 222 12.12 -5.94 18.02
C LEU A 222 11.41 -5.48 19.29
N CYS A 223 10.95 -6.42 20.13
CA CYS A 223 10.36 -6.09 21.42
C CYS A 223 11.36 -5.44 22.37
N ALA A 224 12.59 -5.96 22.45
CA ALA A 224 13.66 -5.38 23.26
C ALA A 224 14.02 -3.98 22.76
N ALA A 225 14.11 -3.79 21.44
CA ALA A 225 14.36 -2.49 20.82
C ALA A 225 13.29 -1.46 21.20
N TYR A 226 12.00 -1.84 21.11
CA TYR A 226 10.91 -0.95 21.53
C TYR A 226 11.00 -0.59 23.02
N GLN A 227 11.20 -1.57 23.91
CA GLN A 227 11.28 -1.33 25.36
C GLN A 227 12.43 -0.39 25.71
N GLN A 228 13.59 -0.57 25.08
CA GLN A 228 14.74 0.31 25.28
C GLN A 228 14.43 1.73 24.78
N ALA A 229 14.00 1.89 23.52
CA ALA A 229 13.68 3.20 22.97
C ALA A 229 12.57 3.91 23.76
N ALA A 230 11.56 3.17 24.24
CA ALA A 230 10.49 3.72 25.08
C ALA A 230 10.97 4.19 26.45
N SER A 231 12.05 3.58 27.01
CA SER A 231 12.61 3.94 28.31
C SER A 231 13.62 5.07 28.22
N THR A 232 14.46 5.10 27.20
CA THR A 232 15.57 6.05 27.05
C THR A 232 15.21 7.28 26.22
N GLY A 233 14.29 7.13 25.26
CA GLY A 233 13.98 8.14 24.23
C GLY A 233 14.99 8.18 23.08
N GLU A 234 16.03 7.35 23.12
CA GLU A 234 17.16 7.34 22.19
C GLU A 234 17.38 5.94 21.60
N PRO A 235 17.74 5.82 20.32
CA PRO A 235 18.12 4.56 19.72
C PRO A 235 19.60 4.24 20.01
N ASP A 236 19.91 2.97 20.18
CA ASP A 236 21.28 2.48 20.10
C ASP A 236 21.60 1.92 18.71
N ALA A 237 22.82 1.44 18.53
CA ALA A 237 23.27 0.88 17.25
C ALA A 237 22.48 -0.37 16.82
N ALA A 238 21.97 -1.17 17.76
CA ALA A 238 21.18 -2.36 17.48
C ALA A 238 19.79 -1.96 16.95
N ILE A 239 19.13 -0.99 17.60
CA ILE A 239 17.85 -0.42 17.15
C ILE A 239 17.99 0.17 15.75
N LEU A 240 19.02 1.00 15.52
CA LEU A 240 19.25 1.60 14.21
C LEU A 240 19.51 0.54 13.14
N SER A 241 20.27 -0.50 13.44
CA SER A 241 20.52 -1.61 12.51
C SER A 241 19.23 -2.34 12.12
N LEU A 242 18.35 -2.62 13.10
CA LEU A 242 17.06 -3.26 12.87
C LEU A 242 16.15 -2.40 12.00
N LEU A 243 16.00 -1.12 12.32
CA LEU A 243 15.17 -0.19 11.56
C LEU A 243 15.69 0.02 10.14
N ASN A 244 17.01 0.13 9.96
CA ASN A 244 17.63 0.28 8.65
C ASN A 244 17.45 -0.95 7.76
N ALA A 245 17.47 -2.16 8.33
CA ALA A 245 17.23 -3.40 7.59
C ALA A 245 15.82 -3.44 6.95
N SER A 246 14.87 -2.77 7.58
CA SER A 246 13.47 -2.66 7.14
C SER A 246 13.16 -1.34 6.41
N SER A 247 14.19 -0.65 5.94
CA SER A 247 14.07 0.66 5.29
C SER A 247 14.35 0.58 3.78
N PRO A 248 13.43 1.05 2.91
CA PRO A 248 13.68 1.16 1.48
C PRO A 248 14.95 1.95 1.12
N ALA A 249 15.37 2.91 1.96
CA ALA A 249 16.55 3.75 1.76
C ALA A 249 17.79 2.97 1.32
N ALA A 250 18.04 1.79 1.91
CA ALA A 250 19.19 0.96 1.61
C ALA A 250 19.14 0.26 0.24
N VAL A 251 17.94 0.18 -0.38
CA VAL A 251 17.70 -0.65 -1.57
C VAL A 251 16.96 0.06 -2.69
N LEU A 252 16.75 1.38 -2.59
CA LEU A 252 16.05 2.17 -3.63
C LEU A 252 16.64 1.97 -5.03
N ASN A 253 17.96 1.83 -5.12
CA ASN A 253 18.67 1.60 -6.37
C ASN A 253 18.34 0.25 -7.04
N ARG A 254 17.61 -0.62 -6.36
CA ARG A 254 17.16 -1.92 -6.88
C ARG A 254 15.73 -1.88 -7.39
N ILE A 255 14.96 -0.81 -7.10
CA ILE A 255 13.57 -0.68 -7.56
C ILE A 255 13.57 -0.26 -9.01
N THR A 256 13.20 -1.18 -9.89
CA THR A 256 13.15 -0.98 -11.35
C THR A 256 11.74 -1.13 -11.92
N ALA A 257 10.79 -1.62 -11.14
CA ALA A 257 9.40 -1.69 -11.50
C ALA A 257 8.76 -0.29 -11.51
N PRO A 258 7.92 0.07 -12.48
CA PRO A 258 7.12 1.28 -12.45
C PRO A 258 6.43 1.46 -11.10
N THR A 259 6.57 2.64 -10.49
CA THR A 259 6.16 2.89 -9.10
C THR A 259 5.22 4.08 -8.99
N LEU A 260 4.09 3.89 -8.30
CA LEU A 260 3.23 4.95 -7.77
C LEU A 260 3.56 5.17 -6.29
N LEU A 261 3.87 6.42 -5.93
CA LEU A 261 4.02 6.86 -4.54
C LEU A 261 2.91 7.84 -4.22
N SER A 262 2.09 7.52 -3.22
CA SER A 262 1.08 8.42 -2.69
C SER A 262 1.40 8.75 -1.24
N GLN A 263 1.30 10.03 -0.84
CA GLN A 263 1.63 10.48 0.51
C GLN A 263 0.65 11.54 1.01
N GLY A 264 0.29 11.44 2.28
CA GLY A 264 -0.51 12.44 2.98
C GLY A 264 0.32 13.67 3.36
N GLU A 265 -0.20 14.86 3.05
CA GLU A 265 0.46 16.14 3.35
C GLU A 265 0.50 16.44 4.86
N GLN A 266 -0.42 15.86 5.63
CA GLN A 266 -0.56 16.06 7.08
C GLN A 266 -0.08 14.85 7.89
N ASP A 267 0.66 13.94 7.25
CA ASP A 267 1.14 12.72 7.91
C ASP A 267 2.28 13.04 8.86
N SER A 268 2.04 12.87 10.17
CA SER A 268 3.06 13.11 11.19
C SER A 268 3.86 11.84 11.53
N LEU A 269 3.39 10.65 11.10
CA LEU A 269 4.17 9.41 11.23
C LEU A 269 5.23 9.32 10.14
N PHE A 270 4.80 9.36 8.87
CA PHE A 270 5.68 9.35 7.71
C PHE A 270 5.45 10.62 6.90
N THR A 271 6.35 11.58 7.07
CA THR A 271 6.21 12.91 6.47
C THR A 271 6.43 12.89 4.96
N LEU A 272 6.02 13.97 4.27
CA LEU A 272 6.29 14.15 2.83
C LEU A 272 7.77 13.98 2.48
N GLY A 273 8.69 14.30 3.41
CA GLY A 273 10.12 14.09 3.21
C GLY A 273 10.49 12.64 2.94
N GLN A 274 9.81 11.68 3.58
CA GLN A 274 10.02 10.25 3.35
C GLN A 274 9.63 9.86 1.91
N ALA A 275 8.48 10.35 1.44
CA ALA A 275 8.02 10.11 0.08
C ALA A 275 8.92 10.80 -0.98
N ASP A 276 9.38 12.02 -0.72
CA ASP A 276 10.28 12.76 -1.62
C ASP A 276 11.62 12.03 -1.81
N VAL A 277 12.21 11.51 -0.73
CA VAL A 277 13.47 10.75 -0.82
C VAL A 277 13.25 9.42 -1.56
N ASN A 278 12.15 8.70 -1.31
CA ASN A 278 11.77 7.51 -2.10
C ASN A 278 11.65 7.86 -3.58
N ALA A 279 10.92 8.93 -3.91
CA ALA A 279 10.70 9.37 -5.29
C ALA A 279 12.02 9.69 -6.01
N ARG A 280 12.91 10.47 -5.37
CA ARG A 280 14.23 10.80 -5.92
C ARG A 280 15.09 9.57 -6.18
N GLY A 281 15.13 8.65 -5.20
CA GLY A 281 15.93 7.44 -5.33
C GLY A 281 15.42 6.50 -6.42
N ILE A 282 14.11 6.35 -6.57
CA ILE A 282 13.50 5.54 -7.63
C ILE A 282 13.66 6.20 -9.00
N ALA A 283 13.43 7.52 -9.10
CA ALA A 283 13.61 8.26 -10.34
C ALA A 283 15.06 8.20 -10.85
N ALA A 284 16.04 8.18 -9.95
CA ALA A 284 17.46 8.07 -10.31
C ALA A 284 17.80 6.76 -11.05
N ASN A 285 16.95 5.72 -10.92
CA ASN A 285 17.09 4.46 -11.67
C ASN A 285 16.53 4.56 -13.11
N GLY A 286 15.92 5.68 -13.51
CA GLY A 286 15.18 5.81 -14.77
C GLY A 286 13.84 5.07 -14.76
N THR A 287 13.35 4.69 -13.59
CA THR A 287 12.08 3.96 -13.40
C THR A 287 10.90 4.90 -13.62
N PRO A 288 9.86 4.51 -14.39
CA PRO A 288 8.62 5.27 -14.47
C PRO A 288 8.02 5.49 -13.07
N LEU A 289 7.72 6.74 -12.75
CA LEU A 289 7.28 7.14 -11.43
C LEU A 289 6.11 8.10 -11.50
N LYS A 290 5.06 7.82 -10.73
CA LYS A 290 3.99 8.76 -10.41
C LYS A 290 4.06 9.11 -8.94
N VAL A 291 3.92 10.40 -8.61
CA VAL A 291 3.88 10.89 -7.23
C VAL A 291 2.58 11.62 -6.99
N VAL A 292 1.91 11.30 -5.90
CA VAL A 292 0.67 11.95 -5.48
C VAL A 292 0.82 12.45 -4.05
N TRP A 293 0.72 13.77 -3.85
CA TRP A 293 0.57 14.36 -2.53
C TRP A 293 -0.89 14.75 -2.32
N ARG A 294 -1.49 14.20 -1.29
CA ARG A 294 -2.91 14.37 -1.02
C ARG A 294 -3.17 14.84 0.41
N SER A 295 -4.32 15.42 0.65
CA SER A 295 -4.77 15.72 2.01
C SER A 295 -4.79 14.47 2.87
N GLY A 296 -4.60 14.64 4.19
CA GLY A 296 -4.67 13.57 5.17
C GLY A 296 -3.31 12.95 5.44
N GLY A 297 -3.33 11.71 5.89
CA GLY A 297 -2.18 10.95 6.37
C GLY A 297 -2.64 10.01 7.49
N HIS A 298 -1.71 9.49 8.30
CA HIS A 298 -2.05 8.59 9.42
C HIS A 298 -2.88 9.25 10.52
N ASP A 299 -2.77 10.55 10.70
CA ASP A 299 -3.44 11.37 11.72
C ASP A 299 -4.44 12.39 11.13
N GLY A 300 -4.74 12.28 9.85
CA GLY A 300 -5.71 13.11 9.15
C GLY A 300 -6.80 12.29 8.48
N GLU A 301 -7.89 12.96 8.05
CA GLU A 301 -8.92 12.30 7.26
C GLU A 301 -8.32 11.82 5.92
N THR A 302 -8.48 10.54 5.65
CA THR A 302 -8.11 9.92 4.37
C THR A 302 -9.34 9.85 3.49
N SER A 303 -9.30 10.49 2.34
CA SER A 303 -10.32 10.26 1.30
C SER A 303 -10.01 8.94 0.60
N THR A 304 -10.64 7.88 1.05
CA THR A 304 -10.43 6.51 0.54
C THR A 304 -11.05 6.21 -0.84
N PRO A 305 -12.06 6.95 -1.36
CA PRO A 305 -12.69 6.58 -2.63
C PRO A 305 -11.74 6.60 -3.82
N ASP A 306 -10.67 7.39 -3.75
CA ASP A 306 -9.79 7.61 -4.89
C ASP A 306 -8.62 6.61 -4.96
N LEU A 307 -8.36 5.85 -3.87
CA LEU A 307 -7.21 4.93 -3.86
C LEU A 307 -7.36 3.81 -4.88
N VAL A 308 -8.54 3.16 -4.93
CA VAL A 308 -8.79 2.09 -5.92
C VAL A 308 -8.68 2.63 -7.33
N GLN A 309 -9.26 3.79 -7.62
CA GLN A 309 -9.15 4.43 -8.92
C GLN A 309 -7.71 4.79 -9.28
N GLN A 310 -6.90 5.21 -8.30
CA GLN A 310 -5.48 5.46 -8.51
C GLN A 310 -4.73 4.15 -8.83
N LEU A 311 -5.04 3.07 -8.13
CA LEU A 311 -4.46 1.75 -8.39
C LEU A 311 -4.81 1.24 -9.78
N GLU A 312 -6.08 1.32 -10.18
CA GLU A 312 -6.53 0.96 -11.52
C GLU A 312 -5.82 1.78 -12.59
N GLY A 313 -5.82 3.11 -12.45
CA GLY A 313 -5.15 4.01 -13.39
C GLY A 313 -3.64 3.78 -13.50
N TRP A 314 -3.01 3.30 -12.42
CA TRP A 314 -1.59 2.97 -12.40
C TRP A 314 -1.27 1.58 -12.96
N PHE A 315 -2.05 0.57 -12.58
CA PHE A 315 -1.80 -0.81 -12.97
C PHE A 315 -2.26 -1.13 -14.39
N ASP A 316 -3.33 -0.51 -14.88
CA ASP A 316 -3.88 -0.79 -16.20
C ASP A 316 -2.86 -0.68 -17.35
N PRO A 317 -2.07 0.41 -17.44
CA PRO A 317 -1.07 0.52 -18.49
C PRO A 317 0.03 -0.53 -18.43
N VAL A 318 0.44 -0.92 -17.22
CA VAL A 318 1.56 -1.84 -17.00
C VAL A 318 1.12 -3.29 -17.08
N LEU A 319 0.04 -3.65 -16.36
CA LEU A 319 -0.35 -5.04 -16.17
C LEU A 319 -1.38 -5.51 -17.22
N LEU A 320 -2.36 -4.66 -17.56
CA LEU A 320 -3.39 -4.96 -18.56
C LEU A 320 -3.05 -4.45 -19.97
N GLU A 321 -1.94 -3.69 -20.10
CA GLU A 321 -1.52 -3.07 -21.37
C GLU A 321 -2.61 -2.13 -21.95
N ARG A 322 -3.37 -1.47 -21.05
CA ARG A 322 -4.46 -0.55 -21.39
C ARG A 322 -4.05 0.89 -21.12
N GLY A 323 -4.07 1.71 -22.15
CA GLY A 323 -3.73 3.13 -22.03
C GLY A 323 -2.22 3.40 -21.95
N LYS A 324 -1.85 4.49 -21.31
CA LYS A 324 -0.47 4.95 -21.15
C LYS A 324 -0.22 5.26 -19.67
N ALA A 325 0.90 4.80 -19.14
CA ALA A 325 1.31 5.13 -17.79
C ALA A 325 1.43 6.66 -17.61
N ASP A 326 0.77 7.16 -16.58
CA ASP A 326 0.83 8.56 -16.18
C ASP A 326 2.00 8.74 -15.19
N ALA A 327 3.05 9.43 -15.62
CA ALA A 327 4.21 9.76 -14.80
C ALA A 327 4.13 11.22 -14.34
N SER A 328 2.98 11.64 -13.83
CA SER A 328 2.78 12.99 -13.31
C SER A 328 3.11 13.10 -11.83
N PHE A 329 3.27 14.34 -11.37
CA PHE A 329 3.20 14.70 -9.95
C PHE A 329 1.88 15.42 -9.69
N ASP A 330 1.05 14.85 -8.85
CA ASP A 330 -0.24 15.39 -8.50
C ASP A 330 -0.21 15.91 -7.05
N VAL A 331 -0.70 17.13 -6.84
CA VAL A 331 -0.82 17.74 -5.51
C VAL A 331 -2.26 18.15 -5.25
N THR A 332 -2.79 17.79 -4.10
CA THR A 332 -4.09 18.28 -3.65
C THR A 332 -3.90 19.58 -2.87
N VAL A 333 -4.34 20.70 -3.44
CA VAL A 333 -4.30 21.98 -2.75
C VAL A 333 -5.61 22.16 -1.99
N PRO A 334 -5.58 22.29 -0.64
CA PRO A 334 -6.79 22.58 0.14
C PRO A 334 -7.44 23.88 -0.35
N GLY A 335 -8.75 23.85 -0.60
CA GLY A 335 -9.51 25.05 -0.99
C GLY A 335 -9.49 26.08 0.15
N SER A 336 -9.49 27.36 -0.17
CA SER A 336 -9.54 28.49 0.79
C SER A 336 -10.89 28.67 1.52
N GLY A 337 -11.74 27.65 1.57
CA GLY A 337 -13.04 27.61 2.23
C GLY A 337 -13.03 26.79 3.51
N ILE A 338 -13.96 27.08 4.39
CA ILE A 338 -14.12 26.50 5.75
C ILE A 338 -14.40 24.97 5.73
N SER A 339 -14.46 24.34 4.57
CA SER A 339 -14.64 22.89 4.43
C SER A 339 -13.37 22.25 3.87
N SER A 340 -12.69 21.50 4.70
CA SER A 340 -11.54 20.65 4.34
C SER A 340 -11.88 19.52 3.35
N ALA A 341 -13.15 19.36 2.98
CA ALA A 341 -13.64 18.26 2.15
C ALA A 341 -13.60 18.54 0.64
N THR A 342 -13.30 19.78 0.21
CA THR A 342 -13.23 20.13 -1.22
C THR A 342 -11.85 20.68 -1.58
N GLY A 343 -10.85 19.81 -1.55
CA GLY A 343 -9.55 20.08 -2.15
C GLY A 343 -9.67 20.05 -3.67
N ARG A 344 -9.02 20.99 -4.36
CA ARG A 344 -8.82 20.94 -5.80
C ARG A 344 -7.51 20.22 -6.07
N THR A 345 -7.55 19.10 -6.78
CA THR A 345 -6.35 18.47 -7.30
C THR A 345 -5.79 19.35 -8.44
N VAL A 346 -4.57 19.82 -8.28
CA VAL A 346 -3.81 20.45 -9.35
C VAL A 346 -2.88 19.39 -9.89
N SER A 347 -3.18 18.92 -11.09
CA SER A 347 -2.29 18.02 -11.82
C SER A 347 -1.36 18.88 -12.67
N GLU A 348 -0.07 18.86 -12.37
CA GLU A 348 0.96 19.42 -13.23
C GLU A 348 1.81 18.27 -13.76
N SER A 349 2.01 18.24 -15.08
CA SER A 349 2.99 17.35 -15.68
C SER A 349 4.39 17.85 -15.32
N LEU A 350 4.87 17.50 -14.15
CA LEU A 350 6.27 17.64 -13.83
C LEU A 350 7.02 16.64 -14.72
N ASN A 351 7.96 17.20 -15.52
CA ASN A 351 8.93 16.37 -16.19
C ASN A 351 9.80 15.79 -15.07
N VAL A 352 9.50 14.57 -14.64
CA VAL A 352 10.17 13.85 -13.55
C VAL A 352 11.69 13.87 -13.75
N ASP A 353 12.15 13.79 -14.99
CA ASP A 353 13.56 13.87 -15.36
C ASP A 353 14.24 15.18 -14.93
N ARG A 354 13.50 16.27 -14.82
CA ARG A 354 14.06 17.57 -14.41
C ARG A 354 13.88 17.89 -12.93
N GLY A 355 12.80 17.45 -12.31
CA GLY A 355 12.50 17.70 -10.89
C GLY A 355 13.35 16.84 -9.97
N TYR A 356 13.34 15.53 -10.20
CA TYR A 356 13.96 14.56 -9.30
C TYR A 356 15.43 14.27 -9.62
N THR A 357 15.90 14.45 -10.87
CA THR A 357 17.29 14.19 -11.25
C THR A 357 18.24 15.36 -10.99
N THR A 358 17.75 16.60 -10.89
CA THR A 358 18.60 17.80 -10.71
C THR A 358 18.67 18.32 -9.28
N GLY A 359 17.99 17.69 -8.32
CA GLY A 359 17.98 18.12 -6.91
C GLY A 359 17.35 19.51 -6.69
N ARG A 360 16.60 20.02 -7.66
CA ARG A 360 15.88 21.29 -7.56
C ARG A 360 14.40 21.03 -7.82
N THR A 361 13.62 20.99 -6.77
CA THR A 361 12.15 21.08 -6.85
C THR A 361 11.82 22.54 -7.19
N GLN A 362 11.61 22.85 -8.44
CA GLN A 362 10.98 24.11 -8.83
C GLN A 362 9.49 23.77 -9.02
N LEU A 363 8.67 24.18 -8.06
CA LEU A 363 7.22 24.29 -8.26
C LEU A 363 7.01 25.42 -9.28
N VAL A 364 6.97 25.08 -10.56
CA VAL A 364 6.71 26.05 -11.62
C VAL A 364 5.22 26.08 -11.85
N GLY A 365 4.60 27.21 -11.53
CA GLY A 365 3.22 27.48 -11.92
C GLY A 365 2.18 27.65 -10.80
N VAL A 366 2.56 27.59 -9.52
CA VAL A 366 1.64 27.96 -8.44
C VAL A 366 1.55 29.49 -8.36
N THR A 367 0.63 30.08 -9.10
CA THR A 367 0.27 31.50 -8.94
C THR A 367 -0.66 31.66 -7.74
N GLY A 368 -0.10 31.63 -6.55
CA GLY A 368 -0.76 31.92 -5.28
C GLY A 368 0.24 32.49 -4.31
N PRO A 369 -0.20 33.13 -3.19
CA PRO A 369 0.73 33.57 -2.17
C PRO A 369 1.50 32.35 -1.66
N ALA A 370 2.83 32.45 -1.69
CA ALA A 370 3.71 31.39 -1.18
C ALA A 370 3.28 31.02 0.25
N GLN A 371 2.76 29.82 0.43
CA GLN A 371 2.61 29.24 1.76
C GLN A 371 3.93 28.57 2.08
N THR A 372 4.57 29.05 3.14
CA THR A 372 5.73 28.38 3.71
C THR A 372 5.21 27.11 4.39
N ILE A 373 5.45 25.96 3.82
CA ILE A 373 5.26 24.67 4.51
C ILE A 373 6.43 24.58 5.49
N ASN A 374 6.15 24.86 6.76
CA ASN A 374 7.12 24.52 7.82
C ASN A 374 7.05 23.00 8.02
N ALA A 375 8.12 22.34 7.60
CA ALA A 375 8.38 20.94 7.89
C ALA A 375 8.69 20.74 9.37
#